data_a8b8f3c83fca3c1df86d7e0b71c0d0c3
#
_entry.id   a8b8f3c83fca3c1df86d7e0b71c0d0c3
#
_cell.length_a   1.000
_cell.length_b   1.000
_cell.length_c   1.000
_cell.angle_alpha   90.00
_cell.angle_beta   90.00
_cell.angle_gamma   90.00
#
_symmetry.space_group_name_H-M   'P 1'
#
loop_
_entity.id
_entity.type
_entity.pdbx_description
1 polymer ?
#
loop_
_entity_poly.entity_id
_entity_poly.type
_entity_poly.pdbx_seq_one_letter_code
_entity_poly.pdbx_strand_id
1 'polypeptide(L)'
;MSILNPRIVLTITLLSTLLGCHFKGGNNSEHAYIGGEIINPKNNRVIIYNTNGKVIDTITLDNDNRFVHKIDNLKPGLYSITHGGEYQMLLLEANDSIMFRLNTYDFDESLVFTGNGAKKNNYLIKTYLSNEKEAKQLVKYSKMEPEAFNVFIEKRRNAQLNKFHEFLTQNEESEFFKSIIEANINYNAYADKEIYPFAYFGNNKLIHIKDLPEDFFHHRKNIDYNANYLSRFFAYNRFLSSHIENLATHSYYKKNDFHSKFNRHAIDYNMSKLDLIDSIITDTTIKNNLLKHKAIDFISHNHTELEANQYLEYYLTKSTNDVDKAYMTDLVSNLKVLRQGNPLPNLAIVNYNDTEHSITSIITKPTIIYFWSSNSKSQYRNSHYMVDKLKSKFPQMDFISINVNDNHDEFWKSIVNNYNFPTINEFRFKNSKQARKTLAVNYLNKAIIVDEHGIILHPNANIFNAGFNETLEELLQKKHLIVKQDAL
;
A
#
# COMPACT_ATOMS: atom_id res chain seq x y z
N MET A 1 26.13 -35.14 -66.96
CA MET A 1 25.13 -34.40 -66.16
C MET A 1 24.80 -35.23 -64.93
N SER A 2 25.41 -34.93 -63.76
CA SER A 2 25.17 -35.65 -62.54
C SER A 2 24.03 -34.93 -61.79
N ILE A 3 22.94 -35.66 -61.58
CA ILE A 3 21.74 -35.20 -60.90
C ILE A 3 22.08 -35.16 -59.42
N LEU A 4 22.10 -33.96 -58.82
CA LEU A 4 22.28 -33.76 -57.35
C LEU A 4 21.11 -34.43 -56.60
N ASN A 5 21.49 -35.20 -55.59
CA ASN A 5 20.56 -35.99 -54.77
C ASN A 5 19.59 -35.08 -54.01
N PRO A 6 18.27 -35.24 -54.12
CA PRO A 6 17.28 -34.34 -53.53
C PRO A 6 17.40 -34.21 -51.98
N ARG A 7 18.02 -35.19 -51.31
CA ARG A 7 18.28 -35.14 -49.86
C ARG A 7 19.33 -34.11 -49.49
N ILE A 8 20.31 -33.81 -50.38
CA ILE A 8 21.33 -32.79 -50.14
C ILE A 8 20.76 -31.38 -50.31
N VAL A 9 19.83 -31.20 -51.26
CA VAL A 9 19.13 -29.90 -51.46
C VAL A 9 18.23 -29.58 -50.28
N LEU A 10 17.54 -30.55 -49.67
CA LEU A 10 16.68 -30.34 -48.50
C LEU A 10 17.51 -30.01 -47.26
N THR A 11 18.71 -30.58 -47.09
CA THR A 11 19.58 -30.27 -45.95
C THR A 11 20.21 -28.87 -46.04
N ILE A 12 20.53 -28.42 -47.23
CA ILE A 12 21.08 -27.06 -47.44
C ILE A 12 19.99 -26.01 -47.27
N THR A 13 18.74 -26.29 -47.67
CA THR A 13 17.61 -25.36 -47.48
C THR A 13 17.20 -25.25 -45.99
N LEU A 14 17.38 -26.31 -45.21
CA LEU A 14 17.10 -26.28 -43.76
C LEU A 14 18.22 -25.57 -42.94
N LEU A 15 19.47 -25.59 -43.45
CA LEU A 15 20.59 -24.89 -42.81
C LEU A 15 20.60 -23.39 -43.07
N SER A 16 19.98 -22.92 -44.17
CA SER A 16 19.90 -21.51 -44.52
C SER A 16 18.81 -20.74 -43.73
N THR A 17 17.87 -21.44 -43.09
CA THR A 17 16.85 -20.81 -42.22
C THR A 17 17.31 -20.57 -40.79
N LEU A 18 18.52 -21.03 -40.39
CA LEU A 18 19.11 -20.81 -39.07
C LEU A 18 20.06 -19.62 -39.00
N LEU A 19 20.32 -18.93 -40.11
CA LEU A 19 21.01 -17.63 -40.08
C LEU A 19 20.00 -16.54 -39.74
N GLY A 20 19.49 -16.59 -38.52
CA GLY A 20 18.75 -15.49 -37.92
C GLY A 20 19.63 -14.26 -37.90
N CYS A 21 19.18 -13.20 -38.55
CA CYS A 21 19.82 -11.89 -38.63
C CYS A 21 20.32 -11.42 -37.28
N HIS A 22 21.64 -11.45 -37.09
CA HIS A 22 22.30 -10.58 -36.16
C HIS A 22 22.32 -9.18 -36.79
N PHE A 23 21.22 -8.46 -36.66
CA PHE A 23 21.20 -7.03 -36.96
C PHE A 23 22.01 -6.32 -35.87
N LYS A 24 23.30 -6.10 -36.11
CA LYS A 24 24.05 -5.01 -35.51
C LYS A 24 23.61 -3.73 -36.23
N GLY A 25 22.42 -3.27 -35.95
CA GLY A 25 21.95 -1.95 -36.31
C GLY A 25 22.20 -1.03 -35.15
N GLY A 26 23.26 -0.23 -35.21
CA GLY A 26 23.46 0.88 -34.32
C GLY A 26 22.38 1.93 -34.51
N ASN A 27 21.39 1.92 -33.69
CA ASN A 27 20.64 3.05 -33.16
C ASN A 27 20.37 2.69 -31.70
N ASN A 28 20.93 3.43 -30.78
CA ASN A 28 20.57 3.41 -29.38
C ASN A 28 19.09 3.89 -29.27
N SER A 29 18.15 3.08 -29.73
CA SER A 29 16.75 3.35 -29.49
C SER A 29 16.45 2.89 -28.06
N GLU A 30 16.41 3.85 -27.17
CA GLU A 30 15.99 3.69 -25.76
C GLU A 30 14.50 3.33 -25.74
N HIS A 31 14.16 2.07 -26.02
CA HIS A 31 12.79 1.59 -25.98
C HIS A 31 12.72 0.22 -25.29
N ALA A 32 11.54 -0.12 -24.79
CA ALA A 32 11.21 -1.47 -24.33
C ALA A 32 9.81 -1.85 -24.79
N TYR A 33 9.58 -3.15 -24.87
CA TYR A 33 8.25 -3.72 -25.11
C TYR A 33 7.74 -4.37 -23.84
N ILE A 34 6.46 -4.12 -23.54
CA ILE A 34 5.74 -4.80 -22.48
C ILE A 34 4.42 -5.33 -23.04
N GLY A 35 4.10 -6.57 -22.72
CA GLY A 35 2.84 -7.17 -23.13
C GLY A 35 2.46 -8.33 -22.22
N GLY A 36 1.31 -8.92 -22.48
CA GLY A 36 0.88 -10.06 -21.67
C GLY A 36 -0.52 -10.52 -21.95
N GLU A 37 -0.88 -11.61 -21.29
CA GLU A 37 -2.21 -12.21 -21.24
C GLU A 37 -2.74 -12.14 -19.82
N ILE A 38 -3.98 -11.63 -19.68
CA ILE A 38 -4.66 -11.54 -18.37
C ILE A 38 -5.80 -12.54 -18.35
N ILE A 39 -5.70 -13.54 -17.49
CA ILE A 39 -6.73 -14.55 -17.28
C ILE A 39 -7.75 -13.99 -16.28
N ASN A 40 -9.05 -14.15 -16.58
CA ASN A 40 -10.16 -13.61 -15.79
C ASN A 40 -10.04 -12.09 -15.57
N PRO A 41 -9.92 -11.27 -16.64
CA PRO A 41 -9.69 -9.84 -16.51
C PRO A 41 -10.85 -9.16 -15.77
N LYS A 42 -10.51 -8.27 -14.83
CA LYS A 42 -11.48 -7.47 -14.07
C LYS A 42 -12.10 -6.33 -14.89
N ASN A 43 -11.43 -5.94 -15.97
CA ASN A 43 -11.88 -4.95 -16.96
C ASN A 43 -11.04 -5.14 -18.25
N ASN A 44 -11.29 -4.34 -19.26
CA ASN A 44 -10.59 -4.44 -20.56
C ASN A 44 -9.36 -3.52 -20.68
N ARG A 45 -8.77 -3.05 -19.57
CA ARG A 45 -7.71 -2.04 -19.59
C ARG A 45 -6.52 -2.42 -18.73
N VAL A 46 -5.33 -2.10 -19.23
CA VAL A 46 -4.07 -2.08 -18.47
C VAL A 46 -3.53 -0.67 -18.48
N ILE A 47 -3.15 -0.13 -17.34
CA ILE A 47 -2.57 1.20 -17.23
C ILE A 47 -1.09 1.04 -16.90
N ILE A 48 -0.23 1.72 -17.67
CA ILE A 48 1.22 1.73 -17.44
C ILE A 48 1.61 3.07 -16.84
N TYR A 49 2.44 3.02 -15.81
CA TYR A 49 2.99 4.20 -15.12
C TYR A 49 4.51 4.23 -15.26
N ASN A 50 5.07 5.43 -15.44
CA ASN A 50 6.51 5.63 -15.45
C ASN A 50 7.12 5.59 -14.04
N THR A 51 8.43 5.77 -13.98
CA THR A 51 9.23 5.77 -12.74
C THR A 51 8.76 6.82 -11.71
N ASN A 52 8.11 7.89 -12.16
CA ASN A 52 7.56 8.96 -11.31
C ASN A 52 6.07 8.74 -10.94
N GLY A 53 5.48 7.61 -11.35
CA GLY A 53 4.07 7.32 -11.10
C GLY A 53 3.06 8.08 -11.96
N LYS A 54 3.51 8.70 -13.03
CA LYS A 54 2.61 9.31 -14.03
C LYS A 54 2.18 8.25 -15.04
N VAL A 55 0.91 8.30 -15.42
CA VAL A 55 0.38 7.42 -16.49
C VAL A 55 1.14 7.70 -17.79
N ILE A 56 1.68 6.64 -18.38
CA ILE A 56 2.25 6.66 -19.74
C ILE A 56 1.13 6.42 -20.74
N ASP A 57 0.38 5.32 -20.53
CA ASP A 57 -0.69 4.90 -21.42
C ASP A 57 -1.75 4.06 -20.71
N THR A 58 -2.92 3.99 -21.32
CA THR A 58 -4.03 3.11 -20.94
C THR A 58 -4.39 2.24 -22.14
N ILE A 59 -4.02 0.97 -22.09
CA ILE A 59 -4.08 0.04 -23.19
C ILE A 59 -5.32 -0.82 -23.06
N THR A 60 -6.07 -0.96 -24.13
CA THR A 60 -7.21 -1.87 -24.20
C THR A 60 -6.75 -3.30 -24.51
N LEU A 61 -7.28 -4.28 -23.79
CA LEU A 61 -7.07 -5.70 -24.08
C LEU A 61 -7.79 -6.08 -25.39
N ASP A 62 -7.17 -6.96 -26.15
CA ASP A 62 -7.83 -7.58 -27.32
C ASP A 62 -8.86 -8.65 -26.92
N ASN A 63 -9.45 -9.32 -27.90
CA ASN A 63 -10.47 -10.35 -27.68
C ASN A 63 -9.94 -11.60 -26.95
N ASP A 64 -8.62 -11.81 -26.96
CA ASP A 64 -7.94 -12.90 -26.27
C ASP A 64 -7.37 -12.45 -24.91
N ASN A 65 -7.80 -11.26 -24.41
CA ASN A 65 -7.33 -10.63 -23.18
C ASN A 65 -5.81 -10.36 -23.17
N ARG A 66 -5.24 -10.04 -24.32
CA ARG A 66 -3.83 -9.75 -24.52
C ARG A 66 -3.61 -8.29 -24.88
N PHE A 67 -2.38 -7.85 -24.66
CA PHE A 67 -1.90 -6.54 -25.10
C PHE A 67 -0.41 -6.57 -25.38
N VAL A 68 0.05 -5.63 -26.19
CA VAL A 68 1.48 -5.30 -26.37
C VAL A 68 1.59 -3.79 -26.48
N HIS A 69 2.56 -3.22 -25.80
CA HIS A 69 2.84 -1.79 -25.81
C HIS A 69 4.34 -1.54 -25.95
N LYS A 70 4.70 -0.56 -26.76
CA LYS A 70 6.07 -0.06 -26.91
C LYS A 70 6.24 1.22 -26.11
N ILE A 71 7.23 1.24 -25.24
CA ILE A 71 7.63 2.44 -24.50
C ILE A 71 8.83 3.04 -25.23
N ASP A 72 8.64 4.18 -25.88
CA ASP A 72 9.71 4.94 -26.52
C ASP A 72 10.36 5.91 -25.53
N ASN A 73 11.62 6.27 -25.78
CA ASN A 73 12.43 7.13 -24.89
C ASN A 73 12.46 6.63 -23.44
N LEU A 74 12.65 5.31 -23.30
CA LEU A 74 12.67 4.63 -22.02
C LEU A 74 13.82 5.14 -21.16
N LYS A 75 13.51 5.50 -19.92
CA LYS A 75 14.51 5.71 -18.87
C LYS A 75 14.58 4.44 -18.03
N PRO A 76 15.75 3.81 -17.87
CA PRO A 76 15.89 2.64 -17.00
C PRO A 76 15.31 2.92 -15.62
N GLY A 77 14.47 2.01 -15.10
CA GLY A 77 13.83 2.26 -13.81
C GLY A 77 12.68 1.31 -13.46
N LEU A 78 12.07 1.61 -12.31
CA LEU A 78 10.92 0.89 -11.77
C LEU A 78 9.63 1.50 -12.35
N TYR A 79 9.08 0.84 -13.33
CA TYR A 79 7.77 1.10 -13.90
C TYR A 79 6.69 0.35 -13.13
N SER A 80 5.44 0.61 -13.40
CA SER A 80 4.36 -0.20 -12.87
C SER A 80 3.20 -0.33 -13.83
N ILE A 81 2.50 -1.45 -13.70
CA ILE A 81 1.24 -1.71 -14.38
C ILE A 81 0.13 -1.86 -13.35
N THR A 82 -1.08 -1.48 -13.74
CA THR A 82 -2.29 -1.80 -12.97
C THR A 82 -3.34 -2.42 -13.86
N HIS A 83 -4.03 -3.42 -13.32
CA HIS A 83 -5.21 -4.01 -13.92
C HIS A 83 -6.24 -4.32 -12.84
N GLY A 84 -7.48 -3.86 -13.02
CA GLY A 84 -8.55 -4.10 -12.06
C GLY A 84 -8.27 -3.57 -10.65
N GLY A 85 -7.36 -2.58 -10.52
CA GLY A 85 -6.93 -1.99 -9.24
C GLY A 85 -5.77 -2.70 -8.56
N GLU A 86 -5.35 -3.87 -9.06
CA GLU A 86 -4.10 -4.52 -8.66
C GLU A 86 -2.89 -3.82 -9.30
N TYR A 87 -1.77 -3.87 -8.61
CA TYR A 87 -0.57 -3.12 -8.97
C TYR A 87 0.65 -4.05 -9.01
N GLN A 88 1.42 -4.00 -10.10
CA GLN A 88 2.68 -4.73 -10.23
C GLN A 88 3.81 -3.79 -10.65
N MET A 89 4.91 -3.88 -9.95
CA MET A 89 6.15 -3.17 -10.28
C MET A 89 7.00 -3.98 -11.26
N LEU A 90 7.59 -3.31 -12.22
CA LEU A 90 8.44 -3.87 -13.27
C LEU A 90 9.75 -3.10 -13.36
N LEU A 91 10.87 -3.80 -13.43
CA LEU A 91 12.14 -3.20 -13.81
C LEU A 91 12.29 -3.26 -15.33
N LEU A 92 12.35 -2.09 -15.96
CA LEU A 92 12.57 -1.96 -17.39
C LEU A 92 13.87 -1.24 -17.69
N GLU A 93 14.60 -1.80 -18.64
CA GLU A 93 15.85 -1.25 -19.19
C GLU A 93 15.79 -1.25 -20.71
N ALA A 94 16.70 -0.53 -21.35
CA ALA A 94 16.75 -0.42 -22.81
C ALA A 94 16.81 -1.82 -23.47
N ASN A 95 16.01 -2.00 -24.52
CA ASN A 95 15.88 -3.24 -25.29
C ASN A 95 15.22 -4.41 -24.54
N ASP A 96 14.60 -4.19 -23.39
CA ASP A 96 13.74 -5.21 -22.78
C ASP A 96 12.52 -5.50 -23.69
N SER A 97 12.15 -6.76 -23.73
CA SER A 97 10.92 -7.22 -24.38
C SER A 97 10.26 -8.26 -23.50
N ILE A 98 9.42 -7.75 -22.59
CA ILE A 98 8.86 -8.54 -21.50
C ILE A 98 7.42 -8.88 -21.80
N MET A 99 7.12 -10.17 -21.80
CA MET A 99 5.75 -10.68 -21.88
C MET A 99 5.41 -11.35 -20.55
N PHE A 100 4.17 -11.21 -20.08
CA PHE A 100 3.73 -11.86 -18.85
C PHE A 100 2.38 -12.55 -19.03
N ARG A 101 2.12 -13.49 -18.14
CA ARG A 101 0.83 -14.12 -17.94
C ARG A 101 0.46 -14.02 -16.47
N LEU A 102 -0.75 -13.56 -16.19
CA LEU A 102 -1.25 -13.47 -14.83
C LEU A 102 -2.73 -13.86 -14.77
N ASN A 103 -3.16 -14.37 -13.60
CA ASN A 103 -4.56 -14.64 -13.29
C ASN A 103 -5.01 -13.69 -12.17
N THR A 104 -6.07 -12.93 -12.40
CA THR A 104 -6.54 -11.94 -11.42
C THR A 104 -7.06 -12.52 -10.10
N TYR A 105 -7.31 -13.82 -10.01
CA TYR A 105 -7.69 -14.48 -8.77
C TYR A 105 -6.50 -14.68 -7.80
N ASP A 106 -5.29 -14.85 -8.35
CA ASP A 106 -4.04 -15.01 -7.60
C ASP A 106 -2.96 -14.16 -8.28
N PHE A 107 -3.15 -12.82 -8.25
CA PHE A 107 -2.45 -11.86 -9.09
C PHE A 107 -0.93 -11.99 -9.02
N ASP A 108 -0.34 -11.85 -7.84
CA ASP A 108 1.11 -11.87 -7.66
C ASP A 108 1.68 -13.30 -7.78
N GLU A 109 0.98 -14.30 -7.24
CA GLU A 109 1.41 -15.69 -7.23
C GLU A 109 1.38 -16.35 -8.62
N SER A 110 0.50 -15.87 -9.49
CA SER A 110 0.36 -16.39 -10.86
C SER A 110 1.23 -15.68 -11.90
N LEU A 111 1.86 -14.56 -11.51
CA LEU A 111 2.60 -13.70 -12.42
C LEU A 111 3.92 -14.35 -12.84
N VAL A 112 4.07 -14.59 -14.14
CA VAL A 112 5.31 -15.13 -14.73
C VAL A 112 5.70 -14.29 -15.95
N PHE A 113 6.95 -13.88 -15.99
CA PHE A 113 7.54 -13.11 -17.08
C PHE A 113 8.34 -14.00 -18.04
N THR A 114 8.26 -13.68 -19.35
CA THR A 114 9.04 -14.29 -20.45
C THR A 114 9.63 -13.20 -21.33
N GLY A 115 10.63 -13.56 -22.15
CA GLY A 115 11.31 -12.63 -23.05
C GLY A 115 12.56 -12.01 -22.47
N ASN A 116 13.11 -11.02 -23.16
CA ASN A 116 14.30 -10.29 -22.71
C ASN A 116 13.97 -9.39 -21.52
N GLY A 117 14.74 -9.47 -20.43
CA GLY A 117 14.45 -8.79 -19.16
C GLY A 117 13.54 -9.57 -18.20
N ALA A 118 13.05 -10.76 -18.60
CA ALA A 118 12.15 -11.58 -17.77
C ALA A 118 12.82 -12.11 -16.51
N LYS A 119 14.09 -12.51 -16.58
CA LYS A 119 14.80 -13.11 -15.43
C LYS A 119 14.84 -12.18 -14.24
N LYS A 120 15.19 -10.91 -14.46
CA LYS A 120 15.23 -9.88 -13.41
C LYS A 120 13.85 -9.62 -12.79
N ASN A 121 12.80 -9.59 -13.61
CA ASN A 121 11.43 -9.37 -13.12
C ASN A 121 10.87 -10.60 -12.39
N ASN A 122 11.17 -11.83 -12.85
CA ASN A 122 10.84 -13.05 -12.12
C ASN A 122 11.58 -13.13 -10.77
N TYR A 123 12.81 -12.62 -10.69
CA TYR A 123 13.54 -12.54 -9.43
C TYR A 123 12.91 -11.52 -8.47
N LEU A 124 12.48 -10.37 -8.98
CA LEU A 124 11.79 -9.34 -8.19
C LEU A 124 10.49 -9.87 -7.58
N ILE A 125 9.60 -10.48 -8.38
CA ILE A 125 8.32 -11.00 -7.86
C ILE A 125 8.55 -12.14 -6.87
N LYS A 126 9.49 -13.05 -7.14
CA LYS A 126 9.85 -14.12 -6.20
C LYS A 126 10.33 -13.55 -4.86
N THR A 127 11.14 -12.51 -4.89
CA THR A 127 11.65 -11.84 -3.68
C THR A 127 10.51 -11.13 -2.94
N TYR A 128 9.61 -10.47 -3.66
CA TYR A 128 8.42 -9.84 -3.09
C TYR A 128 7.55 -10.85 -2.35
N LEU A 129 7.17 -11.96 -2.97
CA LEU A 129 6.36 -13.02 -2.37
C LEU A 129 7.04 -13.66 -1.14
N SER A 130 8.37 -13.83 -1.19
CA SER A 130 9.13 -14.30 -0.03
C SER A 130 9.06 -13.32 1.14
N ASN A 131 9.26 -12.03 0.87
CA ASN A 131 9.21 -10.98 1.88
C ASN A 131 7.80 -10.84 2.50
N GLU A 132 6.72 -10.95 1.69
CA GLU A 132 5.35 -10.94 2.19
C GLU A 132 5.08 -12.11 3.15
N LYS A 133 5.55 -13.30 2.80
CA LYS A 133 5.43 -14.49 3.66
C LYS A 133 6.20 -14.31 4.98
N GLU A 134 7.39 -13.72 4.92
CA GLU A 134 8.21 -13.45 6.10
C GLU A 134 7.62 -12.35 6.98
N ALA A 135 7.04 -11.30 6.40
CA ALA A 135 6.41 -10.20 7.13
C ALA A 135 5.28 -10.67 8.06
N LYS A 136 4.55 -11.73 7.68
CA LYS A 136 3.52 -12.37 8.52
C LYS A 136 4.08 -12.96 9.82
N GLN A 137 5.40 -13.21 9.88
CA GLN A 137 6.07 -13.76 11.07
C GLN A 137 6.79 -12.70 11.90
N LEU A 138 6.80 -11.43 11.48
CA LEU A 138 7.52 -10.36 12.17
C LEU A 138 7.09 -10.22 13.64
N VAL A 139 5.79 -10.35 13.92
CA VAL A 139 5.24 -10.32 15.30
C VAL A 139 5.86 -11.40 16.18
N LYS A 140 6.17 -12.58 15.61
CA LYS A 140 6.85 -13.67 16.34
C LYS A 140 8.30 -13.32 16.63
N TYR A 141 9.01 -12.78 15.62
CA TYR A 141 10.42 -12.44 15.74
C TYR A 141 10.65 -11.24 16.66
N SER A 142 9.74 -10.28 16.67
CA SER A 142 9.84 -9.11 17.55
C SER A 142 9.66 -9.41 19.04
N LYS A 143 9.33 -10.64 19.42
CA LYS A 143 9.33 -11.12 20.82
C LYS A 143 10.68 -11.72 21.26
N MET A 144 11.63 -11.87 20.36
CA MET A 144 12.98 -12.35 20.69
C MET A 144 13.71 -11.28 21.51
N GLU A 145 14.63 -11.73 22.39
CA GLU A 145 15.55 -10.82 23.08
C GLU A 145 16.41 -10.04 22.09
N PRO A 146 16.82 -8.79 22.40
CA PRO A 146 17.47 -7.88 21.45
C PRO A 146 18.68 -8.48 20.74
N GLU A 147 19.58 -9.17 21.46
CA GLU A 147 20.76 -9.81 20.89
C GLU A 147 20.38 -10.92 19.92
N ALA A 148 19.46 -11.80 20.33
CA ALA A 148 18.97 -12.89 19.49
C ALA A 148 18.28 -12.38 18.22
N PHE A 149 17.50 -11.31 18.33
CA PHE A 149 16.86 -10.66 17.20
C PHE A 149 17.89 -10.06 16.24
N ASN A 150 18.90 -9.34 16.76
CA ASN A 150 19.96 -8.74 15.96
C ASN A 150 20.71 -9.81 15.13
N VAL A 151 21.15 -10.89 15.78
CA VAL A 151 21.81 -12.03 15.11
C VAL A 151 20.88 -12.67 14.07
N PHE A 152 19.61 -12.87 14.40
CA PHE A 152 18.62 -13.46 13.48
C PHE A 152 18.44 -12.63 12.21
N ILE A 153 18.26 -11.31 12.34
CA ILE A 153 18.04 -10.41 11.20
C ILE A 153 19.28 -10.37 10.29
N GLU A 154 20.48 -10.26 10.87
CA GLU A 154 21.72 -10.26 10.08
C GLU A 154 21.93 -11.59 9.36
N LYS A 155 21.69 -12.72 10.01
CA LYS A 155 21.76 -14.05 9.38
C LYS A 155 20.77 -14.16 8.20
N ARG A 156 19.55 -13.69 8.38
CA ARG A 156 18.52 -13.68 7.33
C ARG A 156 18.94 -12.81 6.14
N ARG A 157 19.40 -11.57 6.41
CA ARG A 157 19.89 -10.65 5.39
C ARG A 157 21.04 -11.26 4.58
N ASN A 158 22.03 -11.82 5.26
CA ASN A 158 23.19 -12.45 4.61
C ASN A 158 22.78 -13.67 3.78
N ALA A 159 21.84 -14.48 4.26
CA ALA A 159 21.30 -15.61 3.48
C ALA A 159 20.58 -15.16 2.19
N GLN A 160 19.86 -14.03 2.23
CA GLN A 160 19.24 -13.47 1.03
C GLN A 160 20.28 -12.90 0.07
N LEU A 161 21.31 -12.20 0.55
CA LEU A 161 22.44 -11.74 -0.27
C LEU A 161 23.18 -12.89 -0.94
N ASN A 162 23.48 -13.97 -0.21
CA ASN A 162 24.14 -15.14 -0.78
C ASN A 162 23.32 -15.78 -1.90
N LYS A 163 22.00 -15.94 -1.72
CA LYS A 163 21.10 -16.43 -2.78
C LYS A 163 21.10 -15.50 -3.99
N PHE A 164 21.20 -14.20 -3.78
CA PHE A 164 21.29 -13.25 -4.86
C PHE A 164 22.62 -13.36 -5.61
N HIS A 165 23.73 -13.48 -4.89
CA HIS A 165 25.04 -13.71 -5.50
C HIS A 165 25.08 -15.03 -6.30
N GLU A 166 24.48 -16.10 -5.79
CA GLU A 166 24.34 -17.38 -6.54
C GLU A 166 23.54 -17.16 -7.84
N PHE A 167 22.45 -16.39 -7.81
CA PHE A 167 21.71 -16.04 -9.00
C PHE A 167 22.59 -15.30 -10.04
N LEU A 168 23.42 -14.36 -9.59
CA LEU A 168 24.32 -13.59 -10.45
C LEU A 168 25.44 -14.43 -11.07
N THR A 169 25.85 -15.56 -10.44
CA THR A 169 26.84 -16.47 -11.07
C THR A 169 26.31 -17.16 -12.34
N GLN A 170 24.98 -17.26 -12.46
CA GLN A 170 24.29 -17.92 -13.59
C GLN A 170 23.63 -16.93 -14.55
N ASN A 171 23.57 -15.66 -14.19
CA ASN A 171 22.87 -14.63 -14.94
C ASN A 171 23.70 -13.35 -14.93
N GLU A 172 24.07 -12.90 -16.12
CA GLU A 172 24.67 -11.59 -16.28
C GLU A 172 23.56 -10.54 -16.27
N GLU A 173 23.56 -9.68 -15.26
CA GLU A 173 22.53 -8.66 -15.03
C GLU A 173 23.18 -7.28 -14.85
N SER A 174 22.40 -6.23 -15.11
CA SER A 174 22.85 -4.85 -15.01
C SER A 174 23.19 -4.43 -13.57
N GLU A 175 24.09 -3.46 -13.42
CA GLU A 175 24.38 -2.85 -12.11
C GLU A 175 23.15 -2.18 -11.49
N PHE A 176 22.24 -1.65 -12.34
CA PHE A 176 21.00 -1.09 -11.84
C PHE A 176 20.09 -2.15 -11.21
N PHE A 177 19.90 -3.30 -11.86
CA PHE A 177 19.16 -4.42 -11.26
C PHE A 177 19.81 -4.89 -9.95
N LYS A 178 21.14 -5.01 -9.93
CA LYS A 178 21.87 -5.39 -8.70
C LYS A 178 21.58 -4.41 -7.57
N SER A 179 21.64 -3.11 -7.83
CA SER A 179 21.37 -2.08 -6.84
C SER A 179 19.93 -2.14 -6.29
N ILE A 180 18.94 -2.44 -7.13
CA ILE A 180 17.54 -2.60 -6.72
C ILE A 180 17.36 -3.81 -5.78
N ILE A 181 17.96 -4.97 -6.12
CA ILE A 181 17.81 -6.17 -5.29
C ILE A 181 18.55 -6.02 -3.96
N GLU A 182 19.76 -5.49 -3.98
CA GLU A 182 20.51 -5.21 -2.74
C GLU A 182 19.76 -4.21 -1.85
N ALA A 183 19.20 -3.14 -2.43
CA ALA A 183 18.34 -2.21 -1.71
C ALA A 183 17.12 -2.90 -1.10
N ASN A 184 16.46 -3.79 -1.85
CA ASN A 184 15.34 -4.57 -1.33
C ASN A 184 15.73 -5.39 -0.09
N ILE A 185 16.81 -6.15 -0.18
CA ILE A 185 17.28 -7.02 0.91
C ILE A 185 17.67 -6.18 2.12
N ASN A 186 18.50 -5.16 1.91
CA ASN A 186 19.02 -4.33 2.98
C ASN A 186 17.93 -3.50 3.67
N TYR A 187 17.13 -2.76 2.93
CA TYR A 187 16.10 -1.89 3.53
C TYR A 187 14.96 -2.66 4.19
N ASN A 188 14.65 -3.90 3.77
CA ASN A 188 13.72 -4.74 4.54
C ASN A 188 14.31 -5.13 5.91
N ALA A 189 15.57 -5.55 5.96
CA ALA A 189 16.23 -5.88 7.22
C ALA A 189 16.38 -4.65 8.12
N TYR A 190 16.77 -3.52 7.56
CA TYR A 190 16.89 -2.26 8.29
C TYR A 190 15.55 -1.76 8.83
N ALA A 191 14.46 -1.86 8.06
CA ALA A 191 13.13 -1.52 8.52
C ALA A 191 12.70 -2.40 9.71
N ASP A 192 12.99 -3.70 9.67
CA ASP A 192 12.70 -4.61 10.77
C ASP A 192 13.47 -4.22 12.05
N LYS A 193 14.72 -3.80 11.92
CA LYS A 193 15.53 -3.28 13.06
C LYS A 193 14.97 -1.96 13.59
N GLU A 194 14.52 -1.06 12.73
CA GLU A 194 13.90 0.21 13.18
C GLU A 194 12.55 0.01 13.86
N ILE A 195 11.77 -0.99 13.45
CA ILE A 195 10.46 -1.32 14.03
C ILE A 195 10.59 -2.09 15.35
N TYR A 196 11.64 -2.92 15.49
CA TYR A 196 11.82 -3.84 16.62
C TYR A 196 11.66 -3.19 18.00
N PRO A 197 12.28 -2.02 18.31
CA PRO A 197 12.15 -1.41 19.63
C PRO A 197 10.70 -1.09 20.02
N PHE A 198 9.90 -0.65 19.04
CA PHE A 198 8.47 -0.36 19.26
C PHE A 198 7.66 -1.63 19.50
N ALA A 199 7.99 -2.70 18.79
CA ALA A 199 7.28 -3.97 18.91
C ALA A 199 7.67 -4.74 20.20
N TYR A 200 8.94 -4.69 20.60
CA TYR A 200 9.46 -5.39 21.77
C TYR A 200 9.13 -4.67 23.08
N PHE A 201 9.45 -3.38 23.17
CA PHE A 201 9.21 -2.59 24.40
C PHE A 201 7.79 -2.04 24.47
N GLY A 202 7.05 -2.00 23.37
CA GLY A 202 5.71 -1.45 23.24
C GLY A 202 5.69 0.04 22.88
N ASN A 203 4.64 0.44 22.18
CA ASN A 203 4.51 1.79 21.58
C ASN A 203 4.45 2.95 22.62
N ASN A 204 4.05 2.67 23.85
CA ASN A 204 3.89 3.65 24.92
C ASN A 204 4.92 3.50 26.04
N LYS A 205 5.87 2.59 25.87
CA LYS A 205 6.98 2.41 26.81
C LYS A 205 8.22 3.10 26.25
N LEU A 206 9.06 3.54 27.16
CA LEU A 206 10.42 3.98 26.88
C LEU A 206 11.13 2.96 25.98
N ILE A 207 11.58 3.42 24.83
CA ILE A 207 12.51 2.64 24.03
C ILE A 207 13.84 2.69 24.78
N HIS A 208 14.13 1.65 25.53
CA HIS A 208 15.41 1.49 26.21
C HIS A 208 16.50 1.15 25.17
N ILE A 209 16.92 2.17 24.40
CA ILE A 209 18.03 2.01 23.45
C ILE A 209 19.29 1.45 24.12
N LYS A 210 19.43 1.68 25.42
CA LYS A 210 20.52 1.14 26.24
C LYS A 210 20.50 -0.39 26.33
N ASP A 211 19.35 -1.01 26.15
CA ASP A 211 19.16 -2.45 26.24
C ASP A 211 19.31 -3.14 24.88
N LEU A 212 19.64 -2.38 23.83
CA LEU A 212 19.94 -2.91 22.50
C LEU A 212 21.45 -3.13 22.35
N PRO A 213 21.88 -4.12 21.54
CA PRO A 213 23.29 -4.30 21.21
C PRO A 213 23.93 -3.02 20.67
N GLU A 214 25.20 -2.78 20.96
CA GLU A 214 25.91 -1.56 20.55
C GLU A 214 25.89 -1.33 19.04
N ASP A 215 25.97 -2.39 18.27
CA ASP A 215 25.95 -2.40 16.80
C ASP A 215 24.54 -2.46 16.17
N PHE A 216 23.48 -2.49 17.01
CA PHE A 216 22.12 -2.72 16.54
C PHE A 216 21.69 -1.77 15.39
N PHE A 217 22.06 -0.51 15.49
CA PHE A 217 21.77 0.53 14.49
C PHE A 217 22.98 0.86 13.58
N HIS A 218 23.95 -0.05 13.44
CA HIS A 218 25.14 0.19 12.60
C HIS A 218 24.77 0.53 11.14
N HIS A 219 23.70 -0.04 10.61
CA HIS A 219 23.19 0.23 9.26
C HIS A 219 22.92 1.72 8.99
N ARG A 220 22.65 2.53 10.01
CA ARG A 220 22.37 3.97 9.87
C ARG A 220 23.53 4.78 9.30
N LYS A 221 24.76 4.24 9.34
CA LYS A 221 25.95 4.91 8.79
C LYS A 221 25.99 4.97 7.26
N ASN A 222 25.23 4.08 6.60
CA ASN A 222 25.28 3.88 5.15
C ASN A 222 23.93 4.11 4.47
N ILE A 223 23.10 5.02 5.00
CA ILE A 223 21.78 5.32 4.44
C ILE A 223 21.93 6.41 3.37
N ASP A 224 21.46 6.13 2.15
CA ASP A 224 21.18 7.15 1.17
C ASP A 224 19.73 7.63 1.34
N TYR A 225 19.55 8.83 1.92
CA TYR A 225 18.24 9.45 2.12
C TYR A 225 17.64 10.03 0.83
N ASN A 226 18.42 10.11 -0.24
CA ASN A 226 18.09 10.80 -1.47
C ASN A 226 18.12 9.88 -2.70
N ALA A 227 18.03 8.58 -2.51
CA ALA A 227 17.96 7.57 -3.56
C ALA A 227 16.66 7.68 -4.36
N ASN A 228 16.54 8.68 -5.23
CA ASN A 228 15.33 8.99 -5.99
C ASN A 228 14.80 7.79 -6.77
N TYR A 229 15.70 6.93 -7.32
CA TYR A 229 15.32 5.71 -8.03
C TYR A 229 14.59 4.68 -7.16
N LEU A 230 14.66 4.82 -5.82
CA LEU A 230 13.92 4.02 -4.84
C LEU A 230 12.68 4.74 -4.29
N SER A 231 12.38 5.96 -4.74
CA SER A 231 11.31 6.81 -4.17
C SER A 231 9.92 6.14 -4.12
N ARG A 232 9.68 5.17 -4.99
CA ARG A 232 8.44 4.37 -5.05
C ARG A 232 8.62 2.94 -4.55
N PHE A 233 9.81 2.57 -4.09
CA PHE A 233 10.13 1.22 -3.68
C PHE A 233 9.68 0.96 -2.24
N PHE A 234 8.86 -0.07 -2.05
CA PHE A 234 8.20 -0.32 -0.76
C PHE A 234 9.18 -0.48 0.40
N ALA A 235 10.24 -1.31 0.23
CA ALA A 235 11.21 -1.57 1.29
C ALA A 235 11.91 -0.29 1.76
N TYR A 236 12.29 0.60 0.82
CA TYR A 236 12.93 1.87 1.12
C TYR A 236 11.98 2.83 1.86
N ASN A 237 10.75 2.99 1.39
CA ASN A 237 9.77 3.87 2.03
C ASN A 237 9.36 3.35 3.43
N ARG A 238 9.22 2.03 3.59
CA ARG A 238 8.97 1.39 4.89
C ARG A 238 10.12 1.68 5.85
N PHE A 239 11.37 1.52 5.39
CA PHE A 239 12.55 1.84 6.19
C PHE A 239 12.57 3.31 6.59
N LEU A 240 12.49 4.25 5.64
CA LEU A 240 12.53 5.68 5.94
C LEU A 240 11.42 6.09 6.94
N SER A 241 10.20 5.59 6.75
CA SER A 241 9.10 5.89 7.66
C SER A 241 9.37 5.41 9.09
N SER A 242 9.91 4.20 9.26
CA SER A 242 10.22 3.61 10.57
C SER A 242 11.45 4.27 11.21
N HIS A 243 12.44 4.63 10.38
CA HIS A 243 13.64 5.32 10.82
C HIS A 243 13.33 6.73 11.36
N ILE A 244 12.52 7.51 10.65
CA ILE A 244 12.04 8.83 11.13
C ILE A 244 11.29 8.69 12.45
N GLU A 245 10.44 7.68 12.60
CA GLU A 245 9.72 7.42 13.86
C GLU A 245 10.70 7.16 15.01
N ASN A 246 11.73 6.36 14.75
CA ASN A 246 12.74 6.01 15.74
C ASN A 246 13.60 7.23 16.13
N LEU A 247 14.07 8.02 15.15
CA LEU A 247 14.83 9.25 15.39
C LEU A 247 14.01 10.28 16.17
N ALA A 248 12.73 10.48 15.81
CA ALA A 248 11.85 11.41 16.52
C ALA A 248 11.65 11.00 17.97
N THR A 249 11.43 9.70 18.21
CA THR A 249 11.27 9.15 19.57
C THR A 249 12.54 9.33 20.38
N HIS A 250 13.70 9.05 19.77
CA HIS A 250 14.99 9.27 20.45
C HIS A 250 15.23 10.76 20.76
N SER A 251 14.89 11.66 19.86
CA SER A 251 14.98 13.11 20.09
C SER A 251 14.04 13.58 21.20
N TYR A 252 12.82 13.02 21.25
CA TYR A 252 11.86 13.30 22.31
C TYR A 252 12.43 12.97 23.69
N TYR A 253 13.01 11.78 23.85
CA TYR A 253 13.58 11.34 25.13
C TYR A 253 14.90 12.04 25.52
N LYS A 254 15.60 12.63 24.58
CA LYS A 254 16.75 13.50 24.92
C LYS A 254 16.32 14.84 25.55
N LYS A 255 15.12 15.31 25.21
CA LYS A 255 14.59 16.61 25.67
C LYS A 255 13.72 16.50 26.92
N ASN A 256 13.09 15.34 27.12
CA ASN A 256 12.16 15.09 28.22
C ASN A 256 12.73 14.04 29.16
N ASP A 257 12.43 14.15 30.45
CA ASP A 257 12.82 13.14 31.42
C ASP A 257 12.24 11.78 31.02
N PHE A 258 13.06 10.72 31.11
CA PHE A 258 12.69 9.33 30.82
C PHE A 258 11.50 8.81 31.64
N HIS A 259 11.10 9.51 32.71
CA HIS A 259 9.91 9.19 33.51
C HIS A 259 8.63 9.85 33.00
N SER A 260 8.72 10.76 31.99
CA SER A 260 7.54 11.40 31.44
C SER A 260 6.74 10.40 30.56
N LYS A 261 5.42 10.40 30.72
CA LYS A 261 4.52 9.55 29.94
C LYS A 261 4.57 9.97 28.45
N PHE A 262 5.14 9.13 27.60
CA PHE A 262 5.21 9.40 26.17
C PHE A 262 3.82 9.37 25.52
N ASN A 263 3.47 10.43 24.82
CA ASN A 263 2.27 10.52 24.02
C ASN A 263 2.62 10.58 22.52
N ARG A 264 2.51 9.44 21.84
CA ARG A 264 2.76 9.34 20.39
C ARG A 264 1.84 10.20 19.51
N HIS A 265 0.71 10.66 20.09
CA HIS A 265 -0.27 11.51 19.40
C HIS A 265 -0.08 12.99 19.72
N ALA A 266 0.90 13.37 20.55
CA ALA A 266 1.20 14.76 20.83
C ALA A 266 1.61 15.51 19.55
N ILE A 267 1.08 16.73 19.39
CA ILE A 267 1.32 17.54 18.19
C ILE A 267 2.81 17.86 18.01
N ASP A 268 3.50 18.26 19.09
CA ASP A 268 4.93 18.61 19.04
C ASP A 268 5.81 17.44 18.62
N TYR A 269 5.49 16.23 19.09
CA TYR A 269 6.19 15.02 18.66
C TYR A 269 5.98 14.76 17.16
N ASN A 270 4.77 14.95 16.66
CA ASN A 270 4.48 14.72 15.24
C ASN A 270 5.04 15.84 14.35
N MET A 271 5.05 17.09 14.81
CA MET A 271 5.74 18.19 14.13
C MET A 271 7.25 17.94 14.02
N SER A 272 7.88 17.39 15.08
CA SER A 272 9.31 17.05 15.05
C SER A 272 9.68 16.01 13.99
N LYS A 273 8.74 15.15 13.60
CA LYS A 273 8.94 14.23 12.45
C LYS A 273 9.03 14.97 11.12
N LEU A 274 8.20 16.01 10.93
CA LEU A 274 8.26 16.86 9.74
C LEU A 274 9.59 17.63 9.69
N ASP A 275 10.08 18.13 10.83
CA ASP A 275 11.38 18.77 10.91
C ASP A 275 12.53 17.82 10.55
N LEU A 276 12.49 16.59 11.07
CA LEU A 276 13.50 15.60 10.74
C LEU A 276 13.49 15.28 9.23
N ILE A 277 12.32 15.06 8.64
CA ILE A 277 12.19 14.81 7.19
C ILE A 277 12.77 16.00 6.41
N ASP A 278 12.40 17.21 6.77
CA ASP A 278 12.84 18.44 6.10
C ASP A 278 14.35 18.64 6.17
N SER A 279 14.97 18.29 7.30
CA SER A 279 16.40 18.50 7.57
C SER A 279 17.31 17.46 6.93
N ILE A 280 16.87 16.18 6.83
CA ILE A 280 17.76 15.09 6.38
C ILE A 280 17.50 14.66 4.93
N ILE A 281 16.35 14.99 4.36
CA ILE A 281 15.97 14.59 2.99
C ILE A 281 15.94 15.81 2.08
N THR A 282 16.82 15.83 1.08
CA THR A 282 16.90 16.93 0.09
C THR A 282 16.17 16.62 -1.21
N ASP A 283 16.01 15.32 -1.57
CA ASP A 283 15.20 14.93 -2.73
C ASP A 283 13.73 15.30 -2.50
N THR A 284 13.20 16.14 -3.39
CA THR A 284 11.85 16.71 -3.24
C THR A 284 10.73 15.67 -3.34
N THR A 285 10.93 14.59 -4.13
CA THR A 285 9.93 13.53 -4.29
C THR A 285 9.83 12.70 -3.01
N ILE A 286 10.97 12.25 -2.50
CA ILE A 286 11.03 11.44 -1.27
C ILE A 286 10.53 12.27 -0.09
N LYS A 287 10.99 13.52 0.03
CA LYS A 287 10.59 14.45 1.08
C LYS A 287 9.07 14.64 1.12
N ASN A 288 8.48 15.06 0.00
CA ASN A 288 7.03 15.32 -0.05
C ASN A 288 6.20 14.06 0.19
N ASN A 289 6.62 12.89 -0.32
CA ASN A 289 5.93 11.63 -0.04
C ASN A 289 5.90 11.31 1.46
N LEU A 290 7.03 11.45 2.16
CA LEU A 290 7.10 11.19 3.59
C LEU A 290 6.34 12.22 4.42
N LEU A 291 6.48 13.52 4.09
CA LEU A 291 5.73 14.60 4.74
C LEU A 291 4.24 14.35 4.64
N LYS A 292 3.73 14.06 3.43
CA LYS A 292 2.33 13.74 3.20
C LYS A 292 1.86 12.54 4.00
N HIS A 293 2.66 11.46 4.01
CA HIS A 293 2.31 10.23 4.73
C HIS A 293 2.18 10.47 6.23
N LYS A 294 3.16 11.17 6.83
CA LYS A 294 3.12 11.52 8.26
C LYS A 294 1.98 12.49 8.58
N ALA A 295 1.67 13.41 7.66
CA ALA A 295 0.56 14.33 7.84
C ALA A 295 -0.81 13.64 7.77
N ILE A 296 -1.03 12.75 6.82
CA ILE A 296 -2.25 11.94 6.76
C ILE A 296 -2.40 11.12 8.04
N ASP A 297 -1.33 10.47 8.49
CA ASP A 297 -1.32 9.68 9.72
C ASP A 297 -1.78 10.50 10.93
N PHE A 298 -1.18 11.68 11.15
CA PHE A 298 -1.54 12.54 12.28
C PHE A 298 -2.97 13.06 12.14
N ILE A 299 -3.30 13.71 11.02
CA ILE A 299 -4.59 14.40 10.83
C ILE A 299 -5.78 13.42 10.82
N SER A 300 -5.58 12.17 10.37
CA SER A 300 -6.65 11.16 10.37
C SER A 300 -6.98 10.61 11.76
N HIS A 301 -6.18 10.89 12.79
CA HIS A 301 -6.51 10.53 14.17
C HIS A 301 -7.47 11.55 14.81
N ASN A 302 -8.06 11.18 15.95
CA ASN A 302 -8.99 12.06 16.67
C ASN A 302 -8.23 13.20 17.39
N HIS A 303 -8.03 14.30 16.68
CA HIS A 303 -7.46 15.53 17.19
C HIS A 303 -8.52 16.63 17.33
N THR A 304 -8.25 17.62 18.17
CA THR A 304 -9.04 18.85 18.21
C THR A 304 -8.90 19.61 16.89
N GLU A 305 -9.86 20.49 16.61
CA GLU A 305 -9.78 21.34 15.41
C GLU A 305 -8.54 22.23 15.41
N LEU A 306 -8.21 22.74 16.60
CA LEU A 306 -7.04 23.58 16.77
C LEU A 306 -5.76 22.82 16.40
N GLU A 307 -5.57 21.61 16.93
CA GLU A 307 -4.40 20.77 16.63
C GLU A 307 -4.33 20.40 15.14
N ALA A 308 -5.44 20.01 14.53
CA ALA A 308 -5.47 19.68 13.11
C ALA A 308 -5.11 20.88 12.22
N ASN A 309 -5.61 22.08 12.54
CA ASN A 309 -5.27 23.30 11.81
C ASN A 309 -3.80 23.71 12.04
N GLN A 310 -3.30 23.70 13.30
CA GLN A 310 -1.91 23.99 13.59
C GLN A 310 -0.94 23.05 12.87
N TYR A 311 -1.26 21.77 12.85
CA TYR A 311 -0.43 20.79 12.16
C TYR A 311 -0.49 20.96 10.63
N LEU A 312 -1.67 21.27 10.07
CA LEU A 312 -1.80 21.58 8.64
C LEU A 312 -0.94 22.81 8.28
N GLU A 313 -1.08 23.90 9.00
CA GLU A 313 -0.27 25.12 8.77
C GLU A 313 1.23 24.79 8.79
N TYR A 314 1.66 24.01 9.77
CA TYR A 314 3.04 23.58 9.88
C TYR A 314 3.49 22.72 8.68
N TYR A 315 2.67 21.73 8.28
CA TYR A 315 2.92 20.92 7.09
C TYR A 315 3.05 21.76 5.82
N LEU A 316 2.19 22.77 5.65
CA LEU A 316 2.20 23.65 4.48
C LEU A 316 3.51 24.46 4.35
N THR A 317 4.22 24.74 5.46
CA THR A 317 5.54 25.36 5.43
C THR A 317 6.65 24.42 4.96
N LYS A 318 6.48 23.12 5.13
CA LYS A 318 7.51 22.09 4.82
C LYS A 318 7.36 21.49 3.44
N SER A 319 6.13 21.26 3.00
CA SER A 319 5.85 20.66 1.68
C SER A 319 6.06 21.67 0.56
N THR A 320 6.65 21.19 -0.55
CA THR A 320 6.79 21.96 -1.81
C THR A 320 5.84 21.47 -2.91
N ASN A 321 4.98 20.48 -2.62
CA ASN A 321 4.05 19.89 -3.59
C ASN A 321 2.65 20.51 -3.43
N ASP A 322 2.24 21.37 -4.37
CA ASP A 322 0.96 22.07 -4.29
C ASP A 322 -0.26 21.14 -4.39
N VAL A 323 -0.16 20.01 -5.10
CA VAL A 323 -1.23 19.01 -5.16
C VAL A 323 -1.43 18.37 -3.79
N ASP A 324 -0.35 18.04 -3.09
CA ASP A 324 -0.39 17.47 -1.76
C ASP A 324 -0.86 18.49 -0.73
N LYS A 325 -0.46 19.76 -0.85
CA LYS A 325 -0.97 20.85 0.00
C LYS A 325 -2.48 21.02 -0.13
N ALA A 326 -2.99 21.07 -1.36
CA ALA A 326 -4.43 21.16 -1.62
C ALA A 326 -5.17 19.94 -1.05
N TYR A 327 -4.64 18.74 -1.25
CA TYR A 327 -5.21 17.51 -0.68
C TYR A 327 -5.31 17.55 0.84
N MET A 328 -4.26 18.01 1.53
CA MET A 328 -4.23 18.09 3.01
C MET A 328 -5.19 19.15 3.54
N THR A 329 -5.30 20.29 2.87
CA THR A 329 -6.28 21.34 3.20
C THR A 329 -7.72 20.81 3.08
N ASP A 330 -8.03 20.10 1.98
CA ASP A 330 -9.31 19.45 1.78
C ASP A 330 -9.60 18.38 2.86
N LEU A 331 -8.59 17.59 3.23
CA LEU A 331 -8.73 16.56 4.26
C LEU A 331 -9.13 17.17 5.61
N VAL A 332 -8.43 18.21 6.05
CA VAL A 332 -8.76 18.90 7.32
C VAL A 332 -10.16 19.51 7.26
N SER A 333 -10.53 20.14 6.13
CA SER A 333 -11.87 20.70 5.93
C SER A 333 -12.97 19.62 6.02
N ASN A 334 -12.77 18.47 5.38
CA ASN A 334 -13.75 17.37 5.42
C ASN A 334 -13.86 16.77 6.84
N LEU A 335 -12.76 16.65 7.56
CA LEU A 335 -12.76 16.14 8.94
C LEU A 335 -13.51 17.05 9.91
N LYS A 336 -13.61 18.37 9.63
CA LYS A 336 -14.48 19.28 10.41
C LYS A 336 -15.94 18.90 10.31
N VAL A 337 -16.40 18.49 9.11
CA VAL A 337 -17.76 18.06 8.88
C VAL A 337 -18.06 16.71 9.55
N LEU A 338 -17.04 15.83 9.61
CA LEU A 338 -17.17 14.46 10.14
C LEU A 338 -17.03 14.36 11.67
N ARG A 339 -17.29 15.44 12.44
CA ARG A 339 -17.13 15.40 13.90
C ARG A 339 -18.29 14.70 14.59
N GLN A 340 -17.98 14.15 15.77
CA GLN A 340 -19.00 13.67 16.69
C GLN A 340 -20.05 14.76 16.96
N GLY A 341 -21.32 14.38 16.88
CA GLY A 341 -22.46 15.26 17.02
C GLY A 341 -22.94 15.93 15.73
N ASN A 342 -22.18 15.91 14.65
CA ASN A 342 -22.62 16.40 13.36
C ASN A 342 -23.42 15.32 12.59
N PRO A 343 -24.32 15.73 11.69
CA PRO A 343 -24.98 14.80 10.79
C PRO A 343 -23.98 14.19 9.79
N LEU A 344 -24.17 12.92 9.47
CA LEU A 344 -23.41 12.24 8.42
C LEU A 344 -23.68 12.94 7.07
N PRO A 345 -22.63 13.30 6.29
CA PRO A 345 -22.81 13.81 4.94
C PRO A 345 -23.65 12.85 4.08
N ASN A 346 -24.67 13.39 3.44
CA ASN A 346 -25.53 12.59 2.58
C ASN A 346 -24.83 12.29 1.26
N LEU A 347 -24.68 11.01 0.92
CA LEU A 347 -24.00 10.52 -0.26
C LEU A 347 -24.86 9.46 -0.96
N ALA A 348 -24.79 9.44 -2.29
CA ALA A 348 -25.43 8.40 -3.09
C ALA A 348 -24.63 7.10 -3.04
N ILE A 349 -25.30 6.04 -2.66
CA ILE A 349 -24.83 4.66 -2.66
C ILE A 349 -25.73 3.79 -3.53
N VAL A 350 -25.20 2.70 -4.05
CA VAL A 350 -25.93 1.76 -4.92
C VAL A 350 -25.89 0.39 -4.26
N ASN A 351 -27.07 -0.23 -4.11
CA ASN A 351 -27.18 -1.55 -3.51
C ASN A 351 -26.86 -2.68 -4.51
N TYR A 352 -26.89 -3.92 -4.04
CA TYR A 352 -26.60 -5.10 -4.86
C TYR A 352 -27.52 -5.23 -6.09
N ASN A 353 -28.77 -4.72 -6.03
CA ASN A 353 -29.76 -4.74 -7.11
C ASN A 353 -29.72 -3.49 -7.99
N ASP A 354 -28.63 -2.73 -7.99
CA ASP A 354 -28.41 -1.49 -8.74
C ASP A 354 -29.38 -0.34 -8.41
N THR A 355 -30.04 -0.42 -7.26
CA THR A 355 -30.92 0.65 -6.79
C THR A 355 -30.10 1.70 -6.04
N GLU A 356 -30.29 2.96 -6.40
CA GLU A 356 -29.65 4.09 -5.75
C GLU A 356 -30.39 4.48 -4.46
N HIS A 357 -29.63 4.71 -3.41
CA HIS A 357 -30.12 5.19 -2.11
C HIS A 357 -29.26 6.36 -1.63
N SER A 358 -29.84 7.18 -0.79
CA SER A 358 -29.10 8.08 0.09
C SER A 358 -28.56 7.28 1.26
N ILE A 359 -27.27 7.42 1.61
CA ILE A 359 -26.68 6.70 2.75
C ILE A 359 -27.44 6.99 4.06
N THR A 360 -27.94 8.22 4.23
CA THR A 360 -28.69 8.61 5.43
C THR A 360 -30.11 8.03 5.45
N SER A 361 -30.73 7.74 4.29
CA SER A 361 -32.08 7.21 4.23
C SER A 361 -32.23 5.74 4.64
N ILE A 362 -31.13 5.01 4.66
CA ILE A 362 -31.12 3.58 5.06
C ILE A 362 -30.72 3.37 6.53
N ILE A 363 -30.40 4.44 7.26
CA ILE A 363 -30.06 4.39 8.68
C ILE A 363 -31.36 4.48 9.50
N THR A 364 -31.71 3.41 10.20
CA THR A 364 -32.91 3.34 11.04
C THR A 364 -32.61 2.90 12.48
N LYS A 365 -31.35 2.52 12.73
CA LYS A 365 -30.81 2.11 14.04
C LYS A 365 -29.38 2.64 14.18
N PRO A 366 -28.78 2.61 15.36
CA PRO A 366 -27.36 2.84 15.49
C PRO A 366 -26.57 1.95 14.53
N THR A 367 -25.75 2.57 13.67
CA THR A 367 -25.17 1.90 12.52
C THR A 367 -23.64 2.06 12.47
N ILE A 368 -22.95 0.97 12.14
CA ILE A 368 -21.53 0.96 11.81
C ILE A 368 -21.40 0.91 10.29
N ILE A 369 -20.82 1.94 9.71
CA ILE A 369 -20.50 2.02 8.28
C ILE A 369 -19.03 1.65 8.14
N TYR A 370 -18.73 0.55 7.44
CA TYR A 370 -17.36 0.10 7.21
C TYR A 370 -17.05 -0.01 5.72
N PHE A 371 -15.76 0.08 5.40
CA PHE A 371 -15.30 0.20 4.02
C PHE A 371 -14.43 -0.99 3.63
N TRP A 372 -14.56 -1.41 2.37
CA TRP A 372 -13.75 -2.47 1.82
C TRP A 372 -13.42 -2.25 0.35
N SER A 373 -12.35 -2.92 -0.12
CA SER A 373 -11.89 -2.82 -1.50
C SER A 373 -11.93 -4.18 -2.19
N SER A 374 -12.52 -4.21 -3.37
CA SER A 374 -12.48 -5.38 -4.28
C SER A 374 -11.05 -5.78 -4.67
N ASN A 375 -10.10 -4.86 -4.53
CA ASN A 375 -8.71 -5.05 -4.92
C ASN A 375 -7.85 -5.72 -3.84
N SER A 376 -8.40 -6.02 -2.65
CA SER A 376 -7.64 -6.64 -1.56
C SER A 376 -8.41 -7.81 -0.95
N LYS A 377 -8.08 -9.03 -1.40
CA LYS A 377 -8.72 -10.27 -0.96
C LYS A 377 -8.64 -10.48 0.56
N SER A 378 -7.49 -10.22 1.16
CA SER A 378 -7.31 -10.34 2.60
C SER A 378 -8.14 -9.29 3.36
N GLN A 379 -8.22 -8.05 2.86
CA GLN A 379 -8.92 -6.97 3.53
C GLN A 379 -10.44 -7.21 3.53
N TYR A 380 -11.06 -7.51 2.37
CA TYR A 380 -12.52 -7.71 2.37
C TYR A 380 -12.93 -8.96 3.15
N ARG A 381 -12.17 -10.06 3.11
CA ARG A 381 -12.45 -11.25 3.93
C ARG A 381 -12.36 -10.95 5.42
N ASN A 382 -11.31 -10.29 5.85
CA ASN A 382 -11.09 -9.98 7.25
C ASN A 382 -12.13 -8.98 7.78
N SER A 383 -12.51 -7.98 6.99
CA SER A 383 -13.52 -7.00 7.38
C SER A 383 -14.89 -7.65 7.61
N HIS A 384 -15.35 -8.46 6.66
CA HIS A 384 -16.64 -9.15 6.79
C HIS A 384 -16.62 -10.15 7.95
N TYR A 385 -15.55 -10.93 8.11
CA TYR A 385 -15.40 -11.85 9.24
C TYR A 385 -15.44 -11.12 10.61
N MET A 386 -14.77 -9.96 10.71
CA MET A 386 -14.83 -9.17 11.93
C MET A 386 -16.23 -8.63 12.19
N VAL A 387 -16.89 -8.13 11.14
CA VAL A 387 -18.25 -7.60 11.24
C VAL A 387 -19.26 -8.69 11.63
N ASP A 388 -19.13 -9.92 11.13
CA ASP A 388 -20.02 -11.02 11.53
C ASP A 388 -19.91 -11.35 13.02
N LYS A 389 -18.70 -11.25 13.58
CA LYS A 389 -18.51 -11.38 15.04
C LYS A 389 -19.15 -10.22 15.80
N LEU A 390 -19.03 -8.99 15.27
CA LEU A 390 -19.64 -7.81 15.89
C LEU A 390 -21.17 -7.86 15.84
N LYS A 391 -21.78 -8.30 14.74
CA LYS A 391 -23.23 -8.50 14.61
C LYS A 391 -23.77 -9.44 15.69
N SER A 392 -23.05 -10.53 15.95
CA SER A 392 -23.43 -11.49 17.01
C SER A 392 -23.37 -10.89 18.41
N LYS A 393 -22.43 -9.98 18.67
CA LYS A 393 -22.24 -9.33 19.98
C LYS A 393 -23.15 -8.10 20.17
N PHE A 394 -23.45 -7.37 19.08
CA PHE A 394 -24.22 -6.12 19.10
C PHE A 394 -25.45 -6.19 18.16
N PRO A 395 -26.44 -7.07 18.44
CA PRO A 395 -27.60 -7.28 17.57
C PRO A 395 -28.53 -6.07 17.47
N GLN A 396 -28.40 -5.10 18.36
CA GLN A 396 -29.14 -3.81 18.35
C GLN A 396 -28.59 -2.79 17.36
N MET A 397 -27.44 -3.08 16.73
CA MET A 397 -26.81 -2.21 15.74
C MET A 397 -26.95 -2.76 14.32
N ASP A 398 -27.06 -1.88 13.35
CA ASP A 398 -26.95 -2.22 11.94
C ASP A 398 -25.51 -2.04 11.44
N PHE A 399 -25.16 -2.78 10.36
CA PHE A 399 -23.84 -2.74 9.75
C PHE A 399 -23.99 -2.53 8.25
N ILE A 400 -23.50 -1.41 7.73
CA ILE A 400 -23.51 -1.06 6.32
C ILE A 400 -22.11 -1.27 5.75
N SER A 401 -22.02 -2.12 4.75
CA SER A 401 -20.82 -2.46 4.01
C SER A 401 -20.72 -1.62 2.75
N ILE A 402 -19.62 -0.90 2.56
CA ILE A 402 -19.44 -0.05 1.37
C ILE A 402 -18.15 -0.39 0.64
N ASN A 403 -18.30 -0.89 -0.59
CA ASN A 403 -17.19 -1.02 -1.52
C ASN A 403 -16.71 0.35 -2.00
N VAL A 404 -15.40 0.60 -1.92
CA VAL A 404 -14.79 1.90 -2.23
C VAL A 404 -14.17 1.99 -3.62
N ASN A 405 -14.34 1.00 -4.47
CA ASN A 405 -13.77 1.01 -5.81
C ASN A 405 -14.72 1.64 -6.84
N ASP A 406 -14.15 2.31 -7.83
CA ASP A 406 -14.87 2.78 -9.03
C ASP A 406 -15.02 1.68 -10.09
N ASN A 407 -14.81 0.42 -9.73
CA ASN A 407 -14.79 -0.72 -10.63
C ASN A 407 -16.20 -1.12 -11.05
N HIS A 408 -16.25 -1.74 -12.24
CA HIS A 408 -17.47 -2.26 -12.83
C HIS A 408 -18.27 -3.09 -11.84
N ASP A 409 -19.56 -2.88 -11.85
CA ASP A 409 -20.56 -3.45 -10.95
C ASP A 409 -20.50 -4.99 -10.86
N GLU A 410 -20.19 -5.65 -11.96
CA GLU A 410 -20.11 -7.11 -12.05
C GLU A 410 -18.99 -7.72 -11.17
N PHE A 411 -17.81 -7.07 -11.09
CA PHE A 411 -16.72 -7.62 -10.28
C PHE A 411 -17.01 -7.51 -8.78
N TRP A 412 -17.54 -6.40 -8.32
CA TRP A 412 -18.00 -6.25 -6.92
C TRP A 412 -19.06 -7.29 -6.58
N LYS A 413 -20.10 -7.46 -7.44
CA LYS A 413 -21.16 -8.45 -7.28
C LYS A 413 -20.62 -9.89 -7.27
N SER A 414 -19.63 -10.19 -8.11
CA SER A 414 -19.01 -11.52 -8.12
C SER A 414 -18.32 -11.86 -6.78
N ILE A 415 -17.68 -10.89 -6.14
CA ILE A 415 -17.07 -11.08 -4.82
C ILE A 415 -18.16 -11.33 -3.78
N VAL A 416 -19.21 -10.50 -3.75
CA VAL A 416 -20.35 -10.67 -2.82
C VAL A 416 -20.92 -12.07 -2.93
N ASN A 417 -21.16 -12.57 -4.15
CA ASN A 417 -21.68 -13.91 -4.41
C ASN A 417 -20.68 -15.02 -4.01
N ASN A 418 -19.43 -14.92 -4.45
CA ASN A 418 -18.44 -15.97 -4.24
C ASN A 418 -18.09 -16.18 -2.75
N TYR A 419 -18.25 -15.13 -1.94
CA TYR A 419 -18.00 -15.19 -0.51
C TYR A 419 -19.28 -15.25 0.32
N ASN A 420 -20.46 -15.33 -0.32
CA ASN A 420 -21.78 -15.37 0.32
C ASN A 420 -21.99 -14.22 1.30
N PHE A 421 -21.54 -13.00 0.95
CA PHE A 421 -21.82 -11.83 1.78
C PHE A 421 -23.32 -11.47 1.71
N PRO A 422 -23.95 -11.06 2.83
CA PRO A 422 -25.38 -10.73 2.87
C PRO A 422 -25.70 -9.52 1.99
N THR A 423 -26.34 -9.72 0.84
CA THR A 423 -26.57 -8.70 -0.19
C THR A 423 -27.37 -7.49 0.29
N ILE A 424 -28.19 -7.66 1.34
CA ILE A 424 -29.05 -6.57 1.88
C ILE A 424 -28.24 -5.41 2.47
N ASN A 425 -27.03 -5.67 2.95
CA ASN A 425 -26.18 -4.67 3.59
C ASN A 425 -24.96 -4.29 2.74
N GLU A 426 -24.91 -4.79 1.49
CA GLU A 426 -23.80 -4.55 0.58
C GLU A 426 -24.11 -3.40 -0.39
N PHE A 427 -23.27 -2.38 -0.32
CA PHE A 427 -23.38 -1.19 -1.14
C PHE A 427 -22.03 -0.85 -1.78
N ARG A 428 -22.08 0.00 -2.80
CA ARG A 428 -20.92 0.72 -3.35
C ARG A 428 -21.23 2.21 -3.43
N PHE A 429 -20.22 3.04 -3.45
CA PHE A 429 -20.44 4.45 -3.76
C PHE A 429 -20.84 4.64 -5.22
N LYS A 430 -21.78 5.53 -5.49
CA LYS A 430 -22.09 5.97 -6.86
C LYS A 430 -20.91 6.74 -7.48
N ASN A 431 -20.27 7.60 -6.68
CA ASN A 431 -19.03 8.32 -7.03
C ASN A 431 -18.02 8.10 -5.92
N SER A 432 -17.19 7.06 -6.08
CA SER A 432 -16.26 6.63 -5.06
C SER A 432 -15.19 7.69 -4.76
N LYS A 433 -14.62 8.33 -5.78
CA LYS A 433 -13.58 9.35 -5.58
C LYS A 433 -14.07 10.51 -4.70
N GLN A 434 -15.24 11.05 -4.98
CA GLN A 434 -15.82 12.13 -4.20
C GLN A 434 -16.24 11.65 -2.80
N ALA A 435 -16.90 10.51 -2.70
CA ALA A 435 -17.39 9.97 -1.44
C ALA A 435 -16.25 9.64 -0.47
N ARG A 436 -15.18 9.01 -0.95
CA ARG A 436 -13.96 8.76 -0.15
C ARG A 436 -13.34 10.05 0.36
N LYS A 437 -13.29 11.10 -0.47
CA LYS A 437 -12.81 12.43 -0.06
C LYS A 437 -13.72 13.02 1.02
N THR A 438 -15.03 13.03 0.79
CA THR A 438 -16.02 13.60 1.73
C THR A 438 -16.02 12.88 3.08
N LEU A 439 -15.96 11.53 3.08
CA LEU A 439 -15.91 10.73 4.31
C LEU A 439 -14.49 10.51 4.84
N ALA A 440 -13.48 11.17 4.26
CA ALA A 440 -12.07 11.03 4.63
C ALA A 440 -11.64 9.54 4.75
N VAL A 441 -12.01 8.70 3.77
CA VAL A 441 -11.66 7.27 3.75
C VAL A 441 -10.26 7.12 3.15
N ASN A 442 -9.26 7.34 3.99
CA ASN A 442 -7.84 7.20 3.65
C ASN A 442 -7.34 5.77 3.87
N TYR A 443 -7.93 5.07 4.83
CA TYR A 443 -7.60 3.70 5.20
C TYR A 443 -8.87 2.83 5.23
N LEU A 444 -8.76 1.60 4.78
CA LEU A 444 -9.91 0.67 4.67
C LEU A 444 -10.32 0.03 6.00
N ASN A 445 -9.51 0.18 7.05
CA ASN A 445 -9.86 -0.23 8.41
C ASN A 445 -10.73 0.78 9.16
N LYS A 446 -10.96 1.96 8.55
CA LYS A 446 -11.86 2.97 9.07
C LYS A 446 -13.30 2.47 9.12
N ALA A 447 -14.00 2.86 10.19
CA ALA A 447 -15.44 2.80 10.28
C ALA A 447 -16.00 4.14 10.81
N ILE A 448 -17.22 4.45 10.42
CA ILE A 448 -18.00 5.58 10.98
C ILE A 448 -19.16 4.99 11.75
N ILE A 449 -19.35 5.44 12.99
CA ILE A 449 -20.46 5.00 13.84
C ILE A 449 -21.45 6.16 13.95
N VAL A 450 -22.70 5.89 13.65
CA VAL A 450 -23.79 6.88 13.73
C VAL A 450 -24.95 6.36 14.58
N ASP A 451 -25.76 7.26 15.09
CA ASP A 451 -27.02 6.90 15.74
C ASP A 451 -28.14 6.64 14.69
N GLU A 452 -29.36 6.35 15.14
CA GLU A 452 -30.54 6.09 14.31
C GLU A 452 -31.02 7.31 13.50
N HIS A 453 -30.52 8.51 13.81
CA HIS A 453 -30.82 9.76 13.10
C HIS A 453 -29.70 10.16 12.13
N GLY A 454 -28.65 9.31 12.02
CA GLY A 454 -27.47 9.60 11.21
C GLY A 454 -26.53 10.63 11.82
N ILE A 455 -26.62 10.89 13.13
CA ILE A 455 -25.66 11.74 13.85
C ILE A 455 -24.42 10.94 14.16
N ILE A 456 -23.26 11.50 13.87
CA ILE A 456 -21.95 10.83 14.04
C ILE A 456 -21.66 10.67 15.53
N LEU A 457 -21.53 9.43 15.97
CA LEU A 457 -21.08 9.06 17.32
C LEU A 457 -19.56 8.89 17.36
N HIS A 458 -18.96 8.34 16.29
CA HIS A 458 -17.51 8.19 16.15
C HIS A 458 -17.11 8.29 14.66
N PRO A 459 -16.31 9.29 14.27
CA PRO A 459 -16.02 9.57 12.85
C PRO A 459 -14.94 8.68 12.24
N ASN A 460 -14.09 8.03 13.06
CA ASN A 460 -12.89 7.33 12.60
C ASN A 460 -12.52 6.15 13.51
N ALA A 461 -13.47 5.26 13.75
CA ALA A 461 -13.23 4.03 14.48
C ALA A 461 -12.44 3.03 13.63
N ASN A 462 -11.74 2.09 14.27
CA ASN A 462 -11.04 1.00 13.58
C ASN A 462 -11.61 -0.34 14.04
N ILE A 463 -12.30 -1.05 13.14
CA ILE A 463 -12.96 -2.33 13.44
C ILE A 463 -11.99 -3.44 13.87
N PHE A 464 -10.70 -3.30 13.60
CA PHE A 464 -9.65 -4.26 13.99
C PHE A 464 -8.94 -3.88 15.30
N ASN A 465 -9.30 -2.76 15.92
CA ASN A 465 -8.71 -2.37 17.19
C ASN A 465 -9.19 -3.31 18.31
N ALA A 466 -8.29 -3.77 19.15
CA ALA A 466 -8.62 -4.62 20.30
C ALA A 466 -9.64 -3.97 21.25
N GLY A 467 -9.61 -2.63 21.41
CA GLY A 467 -10.56 -1.84 22.22
C GLY A 467 -11.84 -1.42 21.49
N PHE A 468 -12.12 -1.97 20.30
CA PHE A 468 -13.30 -1.57 19.52
C PHE A 468 -14.63 -1.96 20.19
N ASN A 469 -14.67 -3.14 20.84
CA ASN A 469 -15.85 -3.59 21.57
C ASN A 469 -16.18 -2.65 22.75
N GLU A 470 -15.18 -2.28 23.51
CA GLU A 470 -15.29 -1.35 24.62
C GLU A 470 -15.79 0.01 24.15
N THR A 471 -15.26 0.51 23.04
CA THR A 471 -15.76 1.74 22.40
C THR A 471 -17.24 1.67 22.08
N LEU A 472 -17.73 0.55 21.51
CA LEU A 472 -19.15 0.37 21.19
C LEU A 472 -20.01 0.31 22.45
N GLU A 473 -19.58 -0.41 23.48
CA GLU A 473 -20.27 -0.49 24.77
C GLU A 473 -20.42 0.88 25.43
N GLU A 474 -19.35 1.69 25.44
CA GLU A 474 -19.39 3.06 25.97
C GLU A 474 -20.35 3.99 25.19
N LEU A 475 -20.34 3.92 23.85
CA LEU A 475 -21.22 4.73 23.02
C LEU A 475 -22.69 4.39 23.25
N LEU A 476 -23.02 3.12 23.37
CA LEU A 476 -24.38 2.65 23.63
C LEU A 476 -24.85 3.02 25.04
N GLN A 477 -23.97 2.92 26.06
CA GLN A 477 -24.29 3.30 27.45
C GLN A 477 -24.53 4.81 27.60
N LYS A 478 -23.70 5.64 27.00
CA LYS A 478 -23.85 7.11 27.02
C LYS A 478 -25.19 7.52 26.42
N LYS A 479 -25.65 6.85 25.36
CA LYS A 479 -26.95 7.10 24.75
C LYS A 479 -28.10 6.76 25.68
N HIS A 480 -28.06 5.62 26.40
CA HIS A 480 -29.07 5.23 27.38
C HIS A 480 -29.18 6.23 28.55
N LEU A 481 -28.08 6.88 28.92
CA LEU A 481 -28.06 7.90 29.98
C LEU A 481 -28.70 9.22 29.49
N ILE A 482 -28.45 9.64 28.25
CA ILE A 482 -29.03 10.85 27.66
C ILE A 482 -30.53 10.71 27.50
N VAL A 483 -31.02 9.58 26.96
CA VAL A 483 -32.46 9.30 26.78
C VAL A 483 -33.21 9.28 28.13
N LYS A 484 -32.54 8.87 29.23
CA LYS A 484 -33.13 8.92 30.58
C LYS A 484 -33.17 10.35 31.17
N GLN A 485 -32.28 11.24 30.79
CA GLN A 485 -32.28 12.64 31.23
C GLN A 485 -33.33 13.49 30.47
N ASP A 486 -33.56 13.19 29.21
CA ASP A 486 -34.56 13.89 28.39
C ASP A 486 -36.00 13.41 28.68
N ALA A 487 -36.15 12.34 29.43
CA ALA A 487 -37.45 11.74 29.84
C ALA A 487 -37.86 12.12 31.29
N LEU A 488 -37.06 12.93 31.99
CA LEU A 488 -37.34 13.50 33.31
C LEU A 488 -37.55 15.02 33.23
#